data_290efd886af02083d7e6dce1ca514060
#
_entry.id   290efd886af02083d7e6dce1ca514060
#
_cell.length_a   1.000
_cell.length_b   1.000
_cell.length_c   1.000
_cell.angle_alpha   90.00
_cell.angle_beta   90.00
_cell.angle_gamma   90.00
#
_symmetry.space_group_name_H-M   'P 1'
#
loop_
_entity.id
_entity.type
_entity.pdbx_description
1 polymer ?
#
loop_
_entity_poly.entity_id
_entity_poly.type
_entity_poly.pdbx_seq_one_letter_code
_entity_poly.pdbx_strand_id
1 'polypeptide(L)'
;TRQFYEESIHIREVKLEAAEHAYDELLTTLEKPQPKENAPKTAVVGGGPAGISAGYLLAREGMPVTVFEKSETIGGVCSQIVPEFRISMESVQKDVQLAEFMGAEFRTGQEAPSLAELKNQGYTNVIYAIGAWKHGVLRLESGRALNSLEFLKANRENPTINPYGEQIVVVGG
;
A
#
# COMPACT_ATOMS: atom_id res chain seq x y z
N THR A 1 25.41 3.61 -14.58
CA THR A 1 24.83 2.42 -15.23
C THR A 1 25.90 1.77 -16.09
N ARG A 2 26.18 0.49 -15.83
CA ARG A 2 27.20 -0.30 -16.58
C ARG A 2 26.70 -0.74 -17.96
N GLN A 3 25.49 -0.38 -18.34
CA GLN A 3 24.77 -0.79 -19.55
C GLN A 3 25.56 -0.61 -20.87
N PHE A 4 26.54 0.29 -20.90
CA PHE A 4 27.39 0.50 -22.08
C PHE A 4 28.60 -0.42 -22.16
N TYR A 5 28.93 -1.12 -21.08
CA TYR A 5 30.11 -1.98 -20.97
C TYR A 5 29.76 -3.44 -20.64
N GLU A 6 28.65 -3.64 -19.95
CA GLU A 6 28.15 -4.92 -19.45
C GLU A 6 26.63 -4.84 -19.29
N GLU A 7 26.02 -5.90 -18.79
CA GLU A 7 24.61 -5.86 -18.40
C GLU A 7 24.36 -4.86 -17.24
N SER A 8 23.16 -4.30 -17.22
CA SER A 8 22.73 -3.43 -16.13
C SER A 8 22.71 -4.23 -14.83
N ILE A 9 23.08 -3.59 -13.71
CA ILE A 9 22.96 -4.21 -12.39
C ILE A 9 21.48 -4.38 -12.06
N HIS A 10 21.06 -5.60 -11.76
CA HIS A 10 19.68 -5.98 -11.41
C HIS A 10 19.37 -5.63 -9.94
N ILE A 11 19.47 -4.35 -9.59
CA ILE A 11 19.30 -3.86 -8.21
C ILE A 11 17.94 -4.25 -7.63
N ARG A 12 16.88 -4.16 -8.43
CA ARG A 12 15.51 -4.47 -7.98
C ARG A 12 15.37 -5.94 -7.64
N GLU A 13 15.85 -6.80 -8.51
CA GLU A 13 15.79 -8.26 -8.37
C GLU A 13 16.61 -8.72 -7.16
N VAL A 14 17.81 -8.21 -6.99
CA VAL A 14 18.66 -8.50 -5.82
C VAL A 14 18.01 -8.04 -4.52
N LYS A 15 17.37 -6.87 -4.51
CA LYS A 15 16.64 -6.39 -3.33
C LYS A 15 15.43 -7.26 -3.00
N LEU A 16 14.70 -7.73 -4.01
CA LEU A 16 13.57 -8.63 -3.82
C LEU A 16 14.05 -9.97 -3.24
N GLU A 17 15.07 -10.58 -3.84
CA GLU A 17 15.67 -11.82 -3.36
C GLU A 17 16.15 -11.71 -1.92
N ALA A 18 16.84 -10.62 -1.59
CA ALA A 18 17.29 -10.35 -0.22
C ALA A 18 16.12 -10.22 0.75
N ALA A 19 15.05 -9.53 0.36
CA ALA A 19 13.87 -9.36 1.21
C ALA A 19 13.13 -10.69 1.43
N GLU A 20 13.00 -11.52 0.41
CA GLU A 20 12.36 -12.83 0.51
C GLU A 20 13.14 -13.80 1.41
N HIS A 21 14.46 -13.82 1.31
CA HIS A 21 15.32 -14.67 2.14
C HIS A 21 15.42 -14.19 3.58
N ALA A 22 15.45 -12.88 3.81
CA ALA A 22 15.69 -12.32 5.13
C ALA A 22 14.41 -12.14 5.97
N TYR A 23 13.21 -12.29 5.40
CA TYR A 23 11.98 -11.92 6.09
C TYR A 23 11.76 -12.72 7.38
N ASP A 24 11.91 -14.04 7.33
CA ASP A 24 11.69 -14.90 8.50
C ASP A 24 12.77 -14.67 9.56
N GLU A 25 14.03 -14.50 9.15
CA GLU A 25 15.13 -14.16 10.05
C GLU A 25 14.92 -12.77 10.68
N LEU A 26 14.46 -11.81 9.88
CA LEU A 26 14.13 -10.46 10.35
C LEU A 26 13.12 -10.50 11.49
N LEU A 27 12.03 -11.24 11.34
CA LEU A 27 10.99 -11.36 12.38
C LEU A 27 11.52 -11.98 13.67
N THR A 28 12.51 -12.86 13.59
CA THR A 28 13.14 -13.47 14.79
C THR A 28 14.15 -12.57 15.48
N THR A 29 14.76 -11.65 14.74
CA THR A 29 15.80 -10.73 15.25
C THR A 29 15.28 -9.37 15.67
N LEU A 30 14.09 -9.00 15.18
CA LEU A 30 13.47 -7.73 15.54
C LEU A 30 12.98 -7.74 16.99
N GLU A 31 13.33 -6.71 17.72
CA GLU A 31 12.82 -6.45 19.05
C GLU A 31 11.56 -5.57 18.99
N LYS A 32 10.55 -5.93 19.79
CA LYS A 32 9.38 -5.06 19.94
C LYS A 32 9.80 -3.77 20.64
N PRO A 33 9.42 -2.61 20.07
CA PRO A 33 9.74 -1.35 20.69
C PRO A 33 9.04 -1.20 22.05
N GLN A 34 9.69 -0.53 22.97
CA GLN A 34 9.04 -0.16 24.22
C GLN A 34 8.13 1.04 23.96
N PRO A 35 6.87 0.99 24.42
CA PRO A 35 5.96 2.13 24.30
C PRO A 35 6.55 3.36 24.98
N LYS A 36 6.57 4.49 24.29
CA LYS A 36 6.98 5.77 24.87
C LYS A 36 5.88 6.32 25.76
N GLU A 37 6.20 6.62 27.02
CA GLU A 37 5.27 7.29 27.92
C GLU A 37 4.84 8.65 27.34
N ASN A 38 3.55 8.94 27.43
CA ASN A 38 2.95 10.18 26.94
C ASN A 38 3.19 10.48 25.45
N ALA A 39 3.54 9.47 24.63
CA ALA A 39 3.69 9.65 23.20
C ALA A 39 2.37 10.10 22.56
N PRO A 40 2.42 11.02 21.58
CA PRO A 40 1.23 11.47 20.89
C PRO A 40 0.59 10.32 20.10
N LYS A 41 -0.70 10.07 20.33
CA LYS A 41 -1.47 9.06 19.60
C LYS A 41 -1.75 9.55 18.19
N THR A 42 -1.40 8.75 17.20
CA THR A 42 -1.50 9.12 15.77
C THR A 42 -2.54 8.25 15.05
N ALA A 43 -3.45 8.90 14.32
CA ALA A 43 -4.32 8.25 13.36
C ALA A 43 -3.73 8.38 11.96
N VAL A 44 -3.68 7.28 11.22
CA VAL A 44 -3.32 7.26 9.80
C VAL A 44 -4.56 6.92 9.00
N VAL A 45 -4.94 7.76 8.05
CA VAL A 45 -6.13 7.58 7.22
C VAL A 45 -5.70 7.06 5.85
N GLY A 46 -6.00 5.80 5.61
CA GLY A 46 -5.65 5.05 4.41
C GLY A 46 -4.59 3.98 4.66
N GLY A 47 -4.92 2.73 4.36
CA GLY A 47 -4.09 1.53 4.52
C GLY A 47 -3.33 1.12 3.25
N GLY A 48 -2.99 2.07 2.38
CA GLY A 48 -2.09 1.86 1.24
C GLY A 48 -0.62 1.82 1.67
N PRO A 49 0.33 1.72 0.71
CA PRO A 49 1.76 1.61 1.03
C PRO A 49 2.28 2.72 1.94
N ALA A 50 1.82 3.96 1.73
CA ALA A 50 2.18 5.09 2.58
C ALA A 50 1.66 4.95 4.01
N GLY A 51 0.41 4.46 4.17
CA GLY A 51 -0.18 4.23 5.49
C GLY A 51 0.47 3.08 6.24
N ILE A 52 0.77 1.97 5.56
CA ILE A 52 1.50 0.83 6.14
C ILE A 52 2.88 1.29 6.61
N SER A 53 3.61 2.03 5.76
CA SER A 53 4.93 2.55 6.11
C SER A 53 4.89 3.52 7.29
N ALA A 54 3.90 4.43 7.32
CA ALA A 54 3.71 5.35 8.45
C ALA A 54 3.38 4.59 9.74
N GLY A 55 2.49 3.59 9.66
CA GLY A 55 2.15 2.71 10.78
C GLY A 55 3.40 2.00 11.33
N TYR A 56 4.17 1.36 10.45
CA TYR A 56 5.40 0.68 10.82
C TYR A 56 6.41 1.62 11.49
N LEU A 57 6.71 2.75 10.85
CA LEU A 57 7.74 3.67 11.36
C LEU A 57 7.38 4.29 12.71
N LEU A 58 6.11 4.68 12.88
CA LEU A 58 5.64 5.23 14.17
C LEU A 58 5.64 4.17 15.26
N ALA A 59 5.12 2.99 14.96
CA ALA A 59 5.10 1.88 15.91
C ALA A 59 6.52 1.47 16.33
N ARG A 60 7.45 1.37 15.36
CA ARG A 60 8.87 1.09 15.62
C ARG A 60 9.51 2.08 16.58
N GLU A 61 9.10 3.33 16.55
CA GLU A 61 9.53 4.36 17.49
C GLU A 61 8.79 4.32 18.83
N GLY A 62 7.96 3.31 19.10
CA GLY A 62 7.19 3.18 20.33
C GLY A 62 6.01 4.14 20.44
N MET A 63 5.55 4.71 19.33
CA MET A 63 4.42 5.64 19.29
C MET A 63 3.10 4.89 19.01
N PRO A 64 2.03 5.15 19.76
CA PRO A 64 0.73 4.54 19.50
C PRO A 64 0.15 5.05 18.19
N VAL A 65 -0.12 4.12 17.27
CA VAL A 65 -0.63 4.42 15.93
C VAL A 65 -1.76 3.48 15.53
N THR A 66 -2.82 4.04 14.95
CA THR A 66 -3.92 3.29 14.36
C THR A 66 -4.07 3.70 12.90
N VAL A 67 -4.05 2.73 12.01
CA VAL A 67 -4.28 2.89 10.57
C VAL A 67 -5.72 2.52 10.26
N PHE A 68 -6.50 3.46 9.72
CA PHE A 68 -7.87 3.27 9.30
C PHE A 68 -7.92 3.03 7.78
N GLU A 69 -8.53 1.93 7.37
CA GLU A 69 -8.74 1.60 5.95
C GLU A 69 -10.21 1.30 5.69
N LYS A 70 -10.81 2.03 4.75
CA LYS A 70 -12.23 1.86 4.42
C LYS A 70 -12.55 0.55 3.72
N SER A 71 -11.57 -0.01 3.00
CA SER A 71 -11.70 -1.31 2.34
C SER A 71 -11.50 -2.45 3.34
N GLU A 72 -12.08 -3.60 3.05
CA GLU A 72 -11.87 -4.82 3.85
C GLU A 72 -10.40 -5.30 3.78
N THR A 73 -9.69 -4.92 2.71
CA THR A 73 -8.30 -5.33 2.47
C THR A 73 -7.35 -4.14 2.55
N ILE A 74 -6.22 -4.34 3.24
CA ILE A 74 -5.11 -3.38 3.30
C ILE A 74 -4.24 -3.52 2.04
N GLY A 75 -3.50 -2.46 1.72
CA GLY A 75 -2.55 -2.40 0.61
C GLY A 75 -2.90 -1.37 -0.46
N GLY A 76 -4.14 -0.85 -0.45
CA GLY A 76 -4.58 0.19 -1.39
C GLY A 76 -4.38 -0.23 -2.85
N VAL A 77 -3.66 0.56 -3.63
CA VAL A 77 -3.38 0.27 -5.05
C VAL A 77 -2.64 -1.06 -5.23
N CYS A 78 -1.72 -1.41 -4.32
CA CYS A 78 -0.96 -2.66 -4.40
C CYS A 78 -1.86 -3.90 -4.30
N SER A 79 -2.90 -3.84 -3.45
CA SER A 79 -3.83 -4.95 -3.27
C SER A 79 -5.02 -4.93 -4.23
N GLN A 80 -5.44 -3.76 -4.71
CA GLN A 80 -6.68 -3.62 -5.46
C GLN A 80 -6.50 -3.41 -6.98
N ILE A 81 -5.36 -2.87 -7.40
CA ILE A 81 -5.13 -2.44 -8.78
C ILE A 81 -3.95 -3.16 -9.44
N VAL A 82 -2.80 -3.16 -8.76
CA VAL A 82 -1.59 -3.77 -9.34
C VAL A 82 -1.82 -5.27 -9.56
N PRO A 83 -1.54 -5.81 -10.76
CA PRO A 83 -1.70 -7.24 -11.03
C PRO A 83 -0.89 -8.10 -10.07
N GLU A 84 -1.45 -9.25 -9.69
CA GLU A 84 -0.87 -10.13 -8.66
C GLU A 84 0.48 -10.72 -9.07
N PHE A 85 0.72 -10.89 -10.38
CA PHE A 85 2.03 -11.29 -10.90
C PHE A 85 3.13 -10.22 -10.72
N ARG A 86 2.78 -9.00 -10.34
CA ARG A 86 3.71 -7.91 -10.02
C ARG A 86 3.93 -7.73 -8.53
N ILE A 87 2.84 -7.79 -7.76
CA ILE A 87 2.87 -7.69 -6.29
C ILE A 87 1.84 -8.68 -5.77
N SER A 88 2.31 -9.73 -5.10
CA SER A 88 1.44 -10.73 -4.50
C SER A 88 0.74 -10.17 -3.26
N MET A 89 -0.44 -10.70 -2.95
CA MET A 89 -1.12 -10.38 -1.69
C MET A 89 -0.29 -10.81 -0.48
N GLU A 90 0.46 -11.90 -0.60
CA GLU A 90 1.38 -12.37 0.45
C GLU A 90 2.43 -11.31 0.80
N SER A 91 3.05 -10.67 -0.22
CA SER A 91 4.04 -9.60 0.01
C SER A 91 3.43 -8.41 0.75
N VAL A 92 2.21 -8.01 0.40
CA VAL A 92 1.49 -6.94 1.10
C VAL A 92 1.18 -7.33 2.55
N GLN A 93 0.76 -8.57 2.77
CA GLN A 93 0.48 -9.09 4.11
C GLN A 93 1.72 -9.17 4.99
N LYS A 94 2.87 -9.52 4.44
CA LYS A 94 4.15 -9.50 5.16
C LYS A 94 4.50 -8.10 5.67
N ASP A 95 4.29 -7.06 4.86
CA ASP A 95 4.51 -5.68 5.29
C ASP A 95 3.55 -5.25 6.41
N VAL A 96 2.28 -5.67 6.32
CA VAL A 96 1.28 -5.41 7.37
C VAL A 96 1.66 -6.12 8.67
N GLN A 97 2.00 -7.42 8.59
CA GLN A 97 2.43 -8.21 9.75
C GLN A 97 3.65 -7.62 10.44
N LEU A 98 4.59 -7.09 9.66
CA LEU A 98 5.76 -6.41 10.20
C LEU A 98 5.36 -5.13 10.98
N ALA A 99 4.42 -4.36 10.45
CA ALA A 99 3.91 -3.17 11.12
C ALA A 99 3.12 -3.52 12.40
N GLU A 100 2.29 -4.57 12.36
CA GLU A 100 1.56 -5.09 13.52
C GLU A 100 2.51 -5.66 14.58
N PHE A 101 3.56 -6.36 14.15
CA PHE A 101 4.59 -6.85 15.06
C PHE A 101 5.24 -5.71 15.85
N MET A 102 5.46 -4.56 15.21
CA MET A 102 5.97 -3.35 15.86
C MET A 102 4.92 -2.66 16.76
N GLY A 103 3.64 -3.02 16.66
CA GLY A 103 2.58 -2.46 17.50
C GLY A 103 1.62 -1.49 16.79
N ALA A 104 1.66 -1.41 15.46
CA ALA A 104 0.65 -0.69 14.70
C ALA A 104 -0.69 -1.42 14.75
N GLU A 105 -1.79 -0.70 14.99
CA GLU A 105 -3.15 -1.22 14.91
C GLU A 105 -3.74 -0.90 13.53
N PHE A 106 -4.35 -1.90 12.87
CA PHE A 106 -5.07 -1.70 11.62
C PHE A 106 -6.57 -1.94 11.81
N ARG A 107 -7.38 -1.01 11.32
CA ARG A 107 -8.84 -1.08 11.32
C ARG A 107 -9.35 -1.02 9.90
N THR A 108 -9.82 -2.15 9.38
CA THR A 108 -10.33 -2.31 8.02
C THR A 108 -11.86 -2.26 7.96
N GLY A 109 -12.41 -2.10 6.75
CA GLY A 109 -13.85 -2.12 6.51
C GLY A 109 -14.61 -0.93 7.08
N GLN A 110 -13.92 0.15 7.47
CA GLN A 110 -14.55 1.33 8.05
C GLN A 110 -13.83 2.62 7.64
N GLU A 111 -14.62 3.64 7.36
CA GLU A 111 -14.04 4.98 7.15
C GLU A 111 -13.43 5.50 8.46
N ALA A 112 -12.34 6.26 8.32
CA ALA A 112 -11.76 6.93 9.47
C ALA A 112 -12.78 7.91 10.09
N PRO A 113 -12.85 8.01 11.43
CA PRO A 113 -13.66 9.02 12.10
C PRO A 113 -13.27 10.43 11.65
N SER A 114 -14.21 11.36 11.78
CA SER A 114 -13.94 12.79 11.54
C SER A 114 -12.82 13.31 12.47
N LEU A 115 -12.19 14.42 12.09
CA LEU A 115 -11.14 15.05 12.92
C LEU A 115 -11.62 15.35 14.36
N ALA A 116 -12.88 15.75 14.51
CA ALA A 116 -13.46 16.03 15.82
C ALA A 116 -13.58 14.76 16.68
N GLU A 117 -14.05 13.68 16.07
CA GLU A 117 -14.17 12.37 16.72
C GLU A 117 -12.81 11.78 17.07
N LEU A 118 -11.83 11.86 16.13
CA LEU A 118 -10.45 11.42 16.39
C LEU A 118 -9.85 12.17 17.58
N LYS A 119 -10.05 13.49 17.64
CA LYS A 119 -9.62 14.30 18.78
C LYS A 119 -10.26 13.86 20.09
N ASN A 120 -11.58 13.59 20.08
CA ASN A 120 -12.30 13.09 21.25
C ASN A 120 -11.83 11.69 21.69
N GLN A 121 -11.32 10.88 20.77
CA GLN A 121 -10.71 9.57 21.02
C GLN A 121 -9.24 9.66 21.46
N GLY A 122 -8.72 10.88 21.66
CA GLY A 122 -7.37 11.13 22.13
C GLY A 122 -6.27 11.10 21.06
N TYR A 123 -6.64 11.07 19.77
CA TYR A 123 -5.65 11.25 18.71
C TYR A 123 -5.21 12.71 18.64
N THR A 124 -3.90 12.93 18.72
CA THR A 124 -3.29 14.28 18.67
C THR A 124 -2.74 14.60 17.28
N ASN A 125 -2.42 13.57 16.50
CA ASN A 125 -1.92 13.69 15.13
C ASN A 125 -2.78 12.90 14.16
N VAL A 126 -2.91 13.42 12.94
CA VAL A 126 -3.59 12.73 11.84
C VAL A 126 -2.71 12.80 10.59
N ILE A 127 -2.43 11.65 10.00
CA ILE A 127 -1.70 11.52 8.73
C ILE A 127 -2.68 11.06 7.65
N TYR A 128 -2.83 11.84 6.59
CA TYR A 128 -3.62 11.44 5.43
C TYR A 128 -2.74 10.70 4.42
N ALA A 129 -3.03 9.42 4.22
CA ALA A 129 -2.36 8.50 3.29
C ALA A 129 -3.35 7.90 2.28
N ILE A 130 -4.36 8.70 1.87
CA ILE A 130 -5.53 8.27 1.09
C ILE A 130 -5.23 7.97 -0.39
N GLY A 131 -4.02 8.26 -0.88
CA GLY A 131 -3.63 8.07 -2.26
C GLY A 131 -4.29 9.05 -3.25
N ALA A 132 -4.17 8.75 -4.55
CA ALA A 132 -4.69 9.57 -5.64
C ALA A 132 -5.59 8.72 -6.57
N TRP A 133 -6.80 8.44 -6.14
CA TRP A 133 -7.76 7.59 -6.85
C TRP A 133 -8.51 8.28 -7.98
N LYS A 134 -8.47 9.62 -8.03
CA LYS A 134 -9.10 10.38 -9.11
C LYS A 134 -8.14 10.46 -10.30
N HIS A 135 -8.60 9.94 -11.42
CA HIS A 135 -7.86 9.95 -12.68
C HIS A 135 -8.21 11.18 -13.54
N GLY A 136 -7.29 11.55 -14.44
CA GLY A 136 -7.58 12.51 -15.49
C GLY A 136 -8.54 11.89 -16.54
N VAL A 137 -9.22 12.76 -17.28
CA VAL A 137 -10.10 12.36 -18.38
C VAL A 137 -9.42 12.67 -19.70
N LEU A 138 -9.15 11.64 -20.51
CA LEU A 138 -8.75 11.82 -21.89
C LEU A 138 -10.01 12.09 -22.73
N ARG A 139 -10.08 13.29 -23.34
CA ARG A 139 -11.17 13.64 -24.27
C ARG A 139 -10.76 13.20 -25.67
N LEU A 140 -11.60 12.36 -26.26
CA LEU A 140 -11.47 11.91 -27.65
C LEU A 140 -12.51 12.62 -28.51
N GLU A 141 -12.23 12.84 -29.79
CA GLU A 141 -13.21 13.36 -30.75
C GLU A 141 -14.35 12.37 -30.99
N SER A 142 -14.03 11.08 -30.91
CA SER A 142 -15.01 9.98 -31.01
C SER A 142 -14.53 8.77 -30.19
N GLY A 143 -15.48 7.91 -29.79
CA GLY A 143 -15.16 6.71 -29.04
C GLY A 143 -15.02 6.95 -27.54
N ARG A 144 -14.49 5.94 -26.82
CA ARG A 144 -14.33 5.95 -25.37
C ARG A 144 -12.93 5.46 -24.99
N ALA A 145 -12.25 6.21 -24.15
CA ALA A 145 -11.05 5.73 -23.48
C ALA A 145 -11.43 5.17 -22.10
N LEU A 146 -10.90 4.02 -21.75
CA LEU A 146 -10.97 3.46 -20.41
C LEU A 146 -9.81 4.02 -19.59
N ASN A 147 -10.07 4.25 -18.32
CA ASN A 147 -9.01 4.60 -17.40
C ASN A 147 -8.22 3.34 -17.00
N SER A 148 -6.90 3.48 -16.86
CA SER A 148 -6.03 2.36 -16.49
C SER A 148 -6.35 1.76 -15.11
N LEU A 149 -6.78 2.56 -14.15
CA LEU A 149 -7.18 2.05 -12.83
C LEU A 149 -8.45 1.20 -12.91
N GLU A 150 -9.46 1.67 -13.67
CA GLU A 150 -10.70 0.91 -13.89
C GLU A 150 -10.41 -0.39 -14.64
N PHE A 151 -9.58 -0.33 -15.69
CA PHE A 151 -9.18 -1.50 -16.46
C PHE A 151 -8.46 -2.54 -15.59
N LEU A 152 -7.43 -2.12 -14.85
CA LEU A 152 -6.65 -3.02 -14.01
C LEU A 152 -7.47 -3.60 -12.86
N LYS A 153 -8.35 -2.81 -12.26
CA LYS A 153 -9.26 -3.30 -11.21
C LYS A 153 -10.20 -4.37 -11.75
N ALA A 154 -10.87 -4.10 -12.88
CA ALA A 154 -11.77 -5.07 -13.50
C ALA A 154 -11.05 -6.36 -13.90
N ASN A 155 -9.82 -6.25 -14.43
CA ASN A 155 -8.99 -7.41 -14.77
C ASN A 155 -8.57 -8.21 -13.54
N ARG A 156 -8.27 -7.55 -12.41
CA ARG A 156 -7.94 -8.23 -11.16
C ARG A 156 -9.13 -8.99 -10.58
N GLU A 157 -10.32 -8.40 -10.66
CA GLU A 157 -11.56 -9.03 -10.19
C GLU A 157 -11.98 -10.21 -11.08
N ASN A 158 -11.71 -10.14 -12.38
CA ASN A 158 -12.10 -11.14 -13.38
C ASN A 158 -10.99 -11.38 -14.43
N PRO A 159 -9.89 -12.04 -14.08
CA PRO A 159 -8.71 -12.16 -14.94
C PRO A 159 -8.94 -12.99 -16.22
N THR A 160 -10.00 -13.78 -16.27
CA THR A 160 -10.35 -14.66 -17.41
C THR A 160 -11.24 -14.00 -18.45
N ILE A 161 -11.79 -12.82 -18.16
CA ILE A 161 -12.71 -12.11 -19.03
C ILE A 161 -11.97 -10.96 -19.70
N ASN A 162 -11.84 -11.01 -21.04
CA ASN A 162 -11.40 -9.89 -21.84
C ASN A 162 -12.61 -9.23 -22.57
N PRO A 163 -13.30 -8.26 -21.95
CA PRO A 163 -14.46 -7.59 -22.54
C PRO A 163 -14.07 -6.52 -23.58
N TYR A 164 -12.77 -6.29 -23.78
CA TYR A 164 -12.26 -5.17 -24.57
C TYR A 164 -11.81 -5.56 -25.99
N GLY A 165 -11.88 -6.85 -26.35
CA GLY A 165 -11.47 -7.36 -27.65
C GLY A 165 -9.95 -7.59 -27.78
N GLU A 166 -9.52 -7.92 -29.00
CA GLU A 166 -8.12 -8.30 -29.27
C GLU A 166 -7.21 -7.10 -29.61
N GLN A 167 -7.80 -5.97 -30.01
CA GLN A 167 -7.05 -4.79 -30.39
C GLN A 167 -7.18 -3.70 -29.32
N ILE A 168 -6.10 -3.46 -28.61
CA ILE A 168 -6.04 -2.49 -27.52
C ILE A 168 -4.94 -1.47 -27.80
N VAL A 169 -5.27 -0.20 -27.70
CA VAL A 169 -4.30 0.90 -27.78
C VAL A 169 -4.11 1.48 -26.37
N VAL A 170 -2.85 1.54 -25.94
CA VAL A 170 -2.46 2.17 -24.68
C VAL A 170 -1.87 3.54 -24.96
N VAL A 171 -2.44 4.57 -24.33
CA VAL A 171 -1.99 5.96 -24.47
C VAL A 171 -1.31 6.39 -23.19
N GLY A 172 0.01 6.69 -23.26
CA GLY A 172 0.86 7.02 -22.12
C GLY A 172 1.61 5.80 -21.57
N GLY A 173 2.48 6.03 -20.56
CA GLY A 173 3.32 5.01 -19.95
C GLY A 173 4.32 5.57 -18.97
#